data_d122cc333d89d10ebc5e85b608353498
#
_entry.id   d122cc333d89d10ebc5e85b608353498
#
_cell.length_a   1.000
_cell.length_b   1.000
_cell.length_c   1.000
_cell.angle_alpha   90.00
_cell.angle_beta   90.00
_cell.angle_gamma   90.00
#
_symmetry.space_group_name_H-M   'P 1'
#
loop_
_entity.id
_entity.type
_entity.pdbx_description
1 polymer ?
#
loop_
_entity_poly.entity_id
_entity_poly.type
_entity_poly.pdbx_seq_one_letter_code
_entity_poly.pdbx_strand_id
1 'polypeptide(L)'
;EKYLLEKDGIEIQLPRKEFELLALLASRPNFVFKRDQILQKVWGTDIIVGDRTIDVHIRKIREKIGDQYISTIKGIGYKFNE
;
A
#
# COMPACT_ATOMS: atom_id res chain seq x y z
N GLU A 1 15.37 -9.98 -0.90
CA GLU A 1 14.16 -10.79 -0.93
C GLU A 1 13.16 -10.25 -1.92
N LYS A 2 12.50 -11.16 -2.59
CA LYS A 2 11.50 -10.80 -3.59
C LYS A 2 10.11 -11.12 -3.06
N TYR A 3 9.22 -10.16 -3.15
CA TYR A 3 7.83 -10.36 -2.78
C TYR A 3 7.01 -10.41 -4.07
N LEU A 4 6.33 -11.53 -4.27
CA LEU A 4 5.61 -11.78 -5.51
C LEU A 4 4.11 -11.67 -5.29
N LEU A 5 3.45 -11.03 -6.23
CA LEU A 5 2.02 -10.94 -6.29
C LEU A 5 1.59 -11.51 -7.65
N GLU A 6 0.54 -12.33 -7.65
CA GLU A 6 0.00 -12.85 -8.90
C GLU A 6 -1.29 -12.13 -9.22
N LYS A 7 -1.37 -11.63 -10.46
CA LYS A 7 -2.54 -10.94 -10.95
C LYS A 7 -2.80 -11.41 -12.37
N ASP A 8 -3.96 -12.00 -12.59
CA ASP A 8 -4.38 -12.50 -13.90
C ASP A 8 -3.35 -13.44 -14.52
N GLY A 9 -2.76 -14.29 -13.69
CA GLY A 9 -1.77 -15.25 -14.13
C GLY A 9 -0.38 -14.69 -14.33
N ILE A 10 -0.18 -13.40 -14.02
CA ILE A 10 1.11 -12.74 -14.17
C ILE A 10 1.69 -12.45 -12.82
N GLU A 11 2.96 -12.84 -12.63
CA GLU A 11 3.67 -12.54 -11.39
C GLU A 11 4.20 -11.12 -11.43
N ILE A 12 3.93 -10.37 -10.35
CA ILE A 12 4.39 -8.99 -10.20
C ILE A 12 5.29 -8.94 -8.99
N GLN A 13 6.53 -8.47 -9.20
CA GLN A 13 7.47 -8.31 -8.11
C GLN A 13 7.31 -6.92 -7.49
N LEU A 14 7.19 -6.89 -6.17
CA LEU A 14 7.08 -5.64 -5.44
C LEU A 14 8.25 -5.51 -4.48
N PRO A 15 8.87 -4.32 -4.38
CA PRO A 15 9.79 -4.06 -3.28
C PRO A 15 9.10 -4.30 -1.94
N ARG A 16 9.89 -4.64 -0.93
CA ARG A 16 9.35 -5.07 0.35
C ARG A 16 8.32 -4.12 0.93
N LYS A 17 8.61 -2.81 0.96
CA LYS A 17 7.68 -1.85 1.57
C LYS A 17 6.42 -1.69 0.77
N GLU A 18 6.50 -1.78 -0.56
CA GLU A 18 5.28 -1.74 -1.39
C GLU A 18 4.43 -2.96 -1.11
N PHE A 19 5.06 -4.13 -1.00
CA PHE A 19 4.33 -5.36 -0.71
C PHE A 19 3.67 -5.30 0.67
N GLU A 20 4.41 -4.85 1.69
CA GLU A 20 3.86 -4.74 3.05
C GLU A 20 2.69 -3.77 3.10
N LEU A 21 2.80 -2.66 2.38
CA LEU A 21 1.72 -1.68 2.33
C LEU A 21 0.48 -2.26 1.68
N LEU A 22 0.65 -2.90 0.53
CA LEU A 22 -0.47 -3.52 -0.16
C LEU A 22 -1.10 -4.62 0.69
N ALA A 23 -0.28 -5.45 1.33
CA ALA A 23 -0.78 -6.51 2.19
C ALA A 23 -1.58 -5.97 3.37
N LEU A 24 -1.13 -4.85 3.96
CA LEU A 24 -1.87 -4.23 5.05
C LEU A 24 -3.25 -3.79 4.59
N LEU A 25 -3.33 -3.08 3.46
CA LEU A 25 -4.61 -2.60 2.97
C LEU A 25 -5.52 -3.76 2.59
N ALA A 26 -4.97 -4.79 1.95
CA ALA A 26 -5.76 -5.93 1.50
C ALA A 26 -6.18 -6.84 2.66
N SER A 27 -5.54 -6.74 3.81
CA SER A 27 -5.92 -7.55 4.98
C SER A 27 -7.29 -7.16 5.52
N ARG A 28 -7.75 -5.95 5.24
CA ARG A 28 -9.09 -5.48 5.65
C ARG A 28 -9.71 -4.71 4.49
N PRO A 29 -10.24 -5.41 3.49
CA PRO A 29 -10.82 -4.74 2.33
C PRO A 29 -11.92 -3.76 2.73
N ASN A 30 -11.98 -2.65 2.02
CA ASN A 30 -12.95 -1.57 2.23
C ASN A 30 -12.80 -0.83 3.55
N PHE A 31 -11.80 -1.18 4.35
CA PHE A 31 -11.49 -0.44 5.58
C PHE A 31 -10.51 0.68 5.26
N VAL A 32 -10.79 1.89 5.76
CA VAL A 32 -9.93 3.05 5.51
C VAL A 32 -8.83 3.09 6.57
N PHE A 33 -7.59 2.92 6.12
CA PHE A 33 -6.42 3.07 6.99
C PHE A 33 -5.95 4.52 6.94
N LYS A 34 -5.80 5.14 8.10
CA LYS A 34 -5.26 6.48 8.17
C LYS A 34 -3.76 6.48 7.89
N ARG A 35 -3.24 7.62 7.43
CA ARG A 35 -1.82 7.72 7.10
C ARG A 35 -0.91 7.36 8.26
N ASP A 36 -1.23 7.85 9.47
CA ASP A 36 -0.40 7.55 10.64
C ASP A 36 -0.45 6.06 11.00
N GLN A 37 -1.59 5.41 10.82
CA GLN A 37 -1.70 3.97 11.02
C GLN A 37 -0.81 3.20 10.03
N ILE A 38 -0.82 3.62 8.79
CA ILE A 38 0.00 2.99 7.75
C ILE A 38 1.48 3.18 8.07
N LEU A 39 1.87 4.39 8.40
CA LEU A 39 3.27 4.66 8.74
C LEU A 39 3.73 3.78 9.90
N GLN A 40 2.92 3.71 10.95
CA GLN A 40 3.29 2.95 12.13
C GLN A 40 3.38 1.45 11.84
N LYS A 41 2.45 0.91 11.07
CA LYS A 41 2.41 -0.53 10.82
C LYS A 41 3.42 -1.00 9.79
N VAL A 42 3.71 -0.19 8.79
CA VAL A 42 4.61 -0.58 7.70
C VAL A 42 6.04 -0.13 7.99
N TRP A 43 6.22 1.10 8.48
CA TRP A 43 7.55 1.66 8.72
C TRP A 43 7.97 1.63 10.18
N GLY A 44 7.01 1.55 11.11
CA GLY A 44 7.32 1.49 12.53
C GLY A 44 7.45 2.88 13.14
N THR A 45 7.58 2.89 14.47
CA THR A 45 7.63 4.15 15.21
C THR A 45 9.02 4.74 15.31
N ASP A 46 10.05 3.94 15.04
CA ASP A 46 11.44 4.37 15.19
C ASP A 46 11.98 5.09 13.97
N ILE A 47 11.24 5.06 12.87
CA ILE A 47 11.69 5.63 11.61
C ILE A 47 10.91 6.90 11.34
N ILE A 48 11.63 8.00 11.10
CA ILE A 48 10.99 9.25 10.73
C ILE A 48 10.96 9.34 9.21
N VAL A 49 9.76 9.27 8.66
CA VAL A 49 9.55 9.41 7.22
C VAL A 49 8.48 10.46 6.98
N GLY A 50 8.56 11.12 5.85
CA GLY A 50 7.57 12.14 5.50
C GLY A 50 6.24 11.52 5.05
N ASP A 51 5.18 12.29 5.15
CA ASP A 51 3.85 11.84 4.72
C ASP A 51 3.83 11.41 3.26
N ARG A 52 4.67 12.03 2.45
CA ARG A 52 4.72 11.73 1.02
C ARG A 52 5.26 10.34 0.72
N THR A 53 5.96 9.73 1.67
CA THR A 53 6.47 8.38 1.49
C THR A 53 5.35 7.42 1.16
N ILE A 54 4.22 7.52 1.86
CA ILE A 54 3.07 6.65 1.60
C ILE A 54 2.55 6.90 0.18
N ASP A 55 2.36 8.17 -0.18
CA ASP A 55 1.78 8.51 -1.47
C ASP A 55 2.64 8.02 -2.64
N VAL A 56 3.96 8.12 -2.49
CA VAL A 56 4.89 7.64 -3.51
C VAL A 56 4.76 6.12 -3.65
N HIS A 57 4.69 5.40 -2.54
CA HIS A 57 4.56 3.94 -2.58
C HIS A 57 3.23 3.52 -3.19
N ILE A 58 2.14 4.20 -2.84
CA ILE A 58 0.83 3.92 -3.41
C ILE A 58 0.85 4.13 -4.93
N ARG A 59 1.48 5.20 -5.39
CA ARG A 59 1.55 5.46 -6.83
C ARG A 59 2.30 4.34 -7.54
N LYS A 60 3.42 3.90 -6.97
CA LYS A 60 4.20 2.82 -7.58
C LYS A 60 3.44 1.49 -7.60
N ILE A 61 2.70 1.20 -6.55
CA ILE A 61 1.86 0.01 -6.52
C ILE A 61 0.80 0.10 -7.61
N ARG A 62 0.12 1.24 -7.72
CA ARG A 62 -0.90 1.43 -8.74
C ARG A 62 -0.35 1.27 -10.16
N GLU A 63 0.86 1.73 -10.39
CA GLU A 63 1.50 1.57 -11.69
C GLU A 63 1.68 0.09 -12.05
N LYS A 64 1.86 -0.74 -11.03
CA LYS A 64 2.14 -2.16 -11.25
C LYS A 64 0.87 -3.02 -11.31
N ILE A 65 -0.13 -2.70 -10.51
CA ILE A 65 -1.34 -3.55 -10.41
C ILE A 65 -2.60 -2.88 -10.98
N GLY A 66 -2.55 -1.58 -11.27
CA GLY A 66 -3.69 -0.83 -11.77
C GLY A 66 -4.29 0.06 -10.70
N ASP A 67 -5.06 1.06 -11.15
CA ASP A 67 -5.60 2.09 -10.25
C ASP A 67 -6.84 1.66 -9.49
N GLN A 68 -7.53 0.61 -9.95
CA GLN A 68 -8.83 0.26 -9.42
C GLN A 68 -8.80 -0.41 -8.05
N TYR A 69 -7.64 -0.90 -7.63
CA TYR A 69 -7.57 -1.69 -6.39
C TYR A 69 -7.42 -0.87 -5.13
N ILE A 70 -6.91 0.34 -5.23
CA ILE A 70 -6.69 1.18 -4.05
C ILE A 70 -7.36 2.53 -4.27
N SER A 71 -8.21 2.92 -3.33
CA SER A 71 -8.86 4.24 -3.37
C SER A 71 -8.19 5.18 -2.39
N THR A 72 -8.02 6.42 -2.81
CA THR A 72 -7.56 7.49 -1.94
C THR A 72 -8.77 8.13 -1.27
N ILE A 73 -8.74 8.18 0.06
CA ILE A 73 -9.77 8.91 0.81
C ILE A 73 -9.13 10.23 1.18
N LYS A 74 -9.49 11.25 0.45
CA LYS A 74 -8.80 12.54 0.51
C LYS A 74 -8.75 13.08 1.93
N GLY A 75 -7.54 13.43 2.36
CA GLY A 75 -7.33 14.00 3.69
C GLY A 75 -7.35 12.99 4.82
N ILE A 76 -7.59 11.70 4.52
CA ILE A 76 -7.69 10.67 5.55
C ILE A 76 -6.67 9.55 5.33
N GLY A 77 -6.75 8.88 4.20
CA GLY A 77 -5.85 7.76 3.97
C GLY A 77 -6.22 6.95 2.74
N TYR A 78 -6.09 5.63 2.85
CA TYR A 78 -6.28 4.73 1.71
C TYR A 78 -7.06 3.50 2.11
N LYS A 79 -7.71 2.88 1.14
CA LYS A 79 -8.39 1.60 1.37
C LYS A 79 -8.22 0.70 0.15
N PHE A 80 -8.28 -0.60 0.39
CA PHE A 80 -8.27 -1.60 -0.67
C PHE A 80 -9.69 -1.89 -1.10
N ASN A 81 -9.97 -1.79 -2.38
CA ASN A 81 -11.30 -2.04 -2.91
C ASN A 81 -11.49 -3.53 -3.18
N GLU A 82 -12.57 -4.04 -2.68
CA GLU A 82 -12.91 -5.42 -2.95
C GLU A 82 -14.10 -5.51 -3.88
#